data_cea9916b2152f5f9a670b8220d510073
#
_entry.id   cea9916b2152f5f9a670b8220d510073
#
_cell.length_a   1.000
_cell.length_b   1.000
_cell.length_c   1.000
_cell.angle_alpha   90.00
_cell.angle_beta   90.00
_cell.angle_gamma   90.00
#
_symmetry.space_group_name_H-M   'P 1'
#
loop_
_entity.id
_entity.type
_entity.pdbx_description
1 polymer ?
#
loop_
_entity_poly.entity_id
_entity_poly.type
_entity_poly.pdbx_seq_one_letter_code
_entity_poly.pdbx_strand_id
1 'polypeptide(L)'
;MIMHRSDQALAIRALRSAAPYIRMYKGKTFVVKAGGGVFADPQATRSLVEQIAILHHFGVRVVLVHGGGPQLTELAEALGVPTRLVDGRRITDQRSIDVTAMVLNGLINTRVLGMCRDLNIEAVGISGVDAGLVRAHKRAPVRLTADGELIDFGFVGDIDTVDTTVLRKLLDNGLMPVVSPLSADESGTLLNINADTVAAAIGAALQAEKLILCTGAPGILGSIDDPRSLISYTDLNGLKRLREEGRIAAGMLPKAKAIEDAIRGGVRRVHVVSYQSAEGILGEVFTNEGTGTLIVADVNALTPAEQQSTP
;
A
#
# COMPACT_ATOMS: atom_id res chain seq x y z
N MET A 1 24.21 -24.75 5.14
CA MET A 1 23.44 -25.11 6.37
C MET A 1 22.66 -26.39 6.05
N ILE A 2 22.98 -27.51 6.70
CA ILE A 2 22.30 -28.81 6.46
C ILE A 2 20.98 -28.77 7.24
N MET A 3 19.85 -28.69 6.55
CA MET A 3 18.52 -28.76 7.17
C MET A 3 18.27 -30.18 7.73
N HIS A 4 17.67 -30.27 8.92
CA HIS A 4 17.21 -31.55 9.46
C HIS A 4 16.15 -32.19 8.56
N ARG A 5 16.05 -33.54 8.55
CA ARG A 5 15.07 -34.27 7.70
C ARG A 5 13.61 -33.85 7.96
N SER A 6 13.28 -33.51 9.21
CA SER A 6 11.97 -32.96 9.59
C SER A 6 11.67 -31.64 8.90
N ASP A 7 12.66 -30.74 8.86
CA ASP A 7 12.52 -29.39 8.29
C ASP A 7 12.43 -29.46 6.77
N GLN A 8 13.16 -30.40 6.15
CA GLN A 8 13.06 -30.66 4.71
C GLN A 8 11.64 -31.15 4.32
N ALA A 9 11.07 -32.08 5.11
CA ALA A 9 9.72 -32.57 4.86
C ALA A 9 8.65 -31.49 5.05
N LEU A 10 8.85 -30.59 6.02
CA LEU A 10 7.97 -29.44 6.26
C LEU A 10 8.05 -28.46 5.09
N ALA A 11 9.24 -28.09 4.65
CA ALA A 11 9.47 -27.18 3.51
C ALA A 11 8.83 -27.73 2.22
N ILE A 12 8.99 -29.02 1.93
CA ILE A 12 8.38 -29.66 0.75
C ILE A 12 6.85 -29.63 0.85
N ARG A 13 6.27 -29.89 2.03
CA ARG A 13 4.82 -29.82 2.24
C ARG A 13 4.30 -28.40 2.02
N ALA A 14 4.96 -27.40 2.62
CA ALA A 14 4.60 -25.99 2.46
C ALA A 14 4.61 -25.56 0.98
N LEU A 15 5.67 -25.95 0.23
CA LEU A 15 5.76 -25.67 -1.19
C LEU A 15 4.64 -26.33 -2.01
N ARG A 16 4.29 -27.59 -1.68
CA ARG A 16 3.15 -28.28 -2.33
C ARG A 16 1.83 -27.59 -2.04
N SER A 17 1.60 -27.13 -0.80
CA SER A 17 0.38 -26.38 -0.43
C SER A 17 0.31 -25.01 -1.11
N ALA A 18 1.43 -24.33 -1.33
CA ALA A 18 1.49 -23.05 -2.04
C ALA A 18 1.33 -23.20 -3.57
N ALA A 19 1.59 -24.37 -4.16
CA ALA A 19 1.61 -24.57 -5.60
C ALA A 19 0.31 -24.16 -6.35
N PRO A 20 -0.91 -24.40 -5.83
CA PRO A 20 -2.14 -23.91 -6.46
C PRO A 20 -2.20 -22.38 -6.54
N TYR A 21 -1.80 -21.69 -5.47
CA TYR A 21 -1.78 -20.24 -5.41
C TYR A 21 -0.71 -19.65 -6.35
N ILE A 22 0.48 -20.26 -6.41
CA ILE A 22 1.56 -19.86 -7.35
C ILE A 22 1.02 -19.92 -8.78
N ARG A 23 0.33 -21.00 -9.16
CA ARG A 23 -0.27 -21.12 -10.50
C ARG A 23 -1.38 -20.08 -10.75
N MET A 24 -2.19 -19.78 -9.73
CA MET A 24 -3.28 -18.81 -9.81
C MET A 24 -2.75 -17.38 -10.01
N TYR A 25 -1.67 -17.02 -9.31
CA TYR A 25 -1.18 -15.65 -9.28
C TYR A 25 -0.02 -15.37 -10.24
N LYS A 26 0.56 -16.37 -10.86
CA LYS A 26 1.60 -16.19 -11.88
C LYS A 26 1.11 -15.27 -13.01
N GLY A 27 1.85 -14.20 -13.28
CA GLY A 27 1.51 -13.17 -14.26
C GLY A 27 0.41 -12.19 -13.85
N LYS A 28 -0.20 -12.36 -12.67
CA LYS A 28 -1.16 -11.40 -12.11
C LYS A 28 -0.43 -10.20 -11.51
N THR A 29 -1.07 -9.03 -11.57
CA THR A 29 -0.52 -7.81 -10.98
C THR A 29 -1.03 -7.62 -9.56
N PHE A 30 -0.10 -7.44 -8.62
CA PHE A 30 -0.37 -7.05 -7.24
C PHE A 30 0.21 -5.66 -7.01
N VAL A 31 -0.57 -4.80 -6.36
CA VAL A 31 -0.07 -3.53 -5.83
C VAL A 31 0.10 -3.69 -4.33
N VAL A 32 1.32 -3.49 -3.84
CA VAL A 32 1.63 -3.53 -2.40
C VAL A 32 1.89 -2.10 -1.95
N LYS A 33 1.18 -1.64 -0.93
CA LYS A 33 1.43 -0.32 -0.34
C LYS A 33 2.05 -0.48 1.04
N ALA A 34 3.19 0.13 1.26
CA ALA A 34 3.87 0.18 2.56
C ALA A 34 3.91 1.61 3.11
N GLY A 35 3.41 1.80 4.34
CA GLY A 35 3.47 3.09 5.03
C GLY A 35 4.87 3.43 5.54
N GLY A 36 5.11 4.70 5.88
CA GLY A 36 6.41 5.15 6.39
C GLY A 36 6.87 4.46 7.67
N GLY A 37 5.93 3.92 8.48
CA GLY A 37 6.27 3.17 9.68
C GLY A 37 7.13 1.92 9.43
N VAL A 38 6.91 1.24 8.31
CA VAL A 38 7.74 0.09 7.88
C VAL A 38 9.20 0.51 7.72
N PHE A 39 9.42 1.66 7.10
CA PHE A 39 10.75 2.16 6.75
C PHE A 39 11.49 2.85 7.92
N ALA A 40 10.84 2.98 9.06
CA ALA A 40 11.47 3.42 10.31
C ALA A 40 12.23 2.29 11.02
N ASP A 41 11.86 1.03 10.73
CA ASP A 41 12.50 -0.17 11.27
C ASP A 41 13.19 -0.94 10.13
N PRO A 42 14.55 -1.04 10.14
CA PRO A 42 15.29 -1.78 9.12
C PRO A 42 14.91 -3.26 9.02
N GLN A 43 14.55 -3.91 10.15
CA GLN A 43 14.16 -5.31 10.17
C GLN A 43 12.77 -5.51 9.55
N ALA A 44 11.80 -4.66 9.89
CA ALA A 44 10.47 -4.67 9.28
C ALA A 44 10.55 -4.38 7.77
N THR A 45 11.41 -3.42 7.37
CA THR A 45 11.64 -3.12 5.96
C THR A 45 12.20 -4.34 5.22
N ARG A 46 13.21 -5.00 5.79
CA ARG A 46 13.81 -6.20 5.20
C ARG A 46 12.79 -7.32 5.06
N SER A 47 12.05 -7.64 6.12
CA SER A 47 11.00 -8.66 6.10
C SER A 47 9.93 -8.38 5.03
N LEU A 48 9.50 -7.12 4.89
CA LEU A 48 8.58 -6.72 3.83
C LEU A 48 9.15 -7.02 2.44
N VAL A 49 10.39 -6.58 2.17
CA VAL A 49 11.00 -6.75 0.84
C VAL A 49 11.29 -8.22 0.54
N GLU A 50 11.66 -9.04 1.53
CA GLU A 50 11.81 -10.50 1.40
C GLU A 50 10.50 -11.19 0.99
N GLN A 51 9.37 -10.82 1.59
CA GLN A 51 8.07 -11.35 1.19
C GLN A 51 7.69 -10.92 -0.24
N ILE A 52 7.96 -9.67 -0.62
CA ILE A 52 7.77 -9.16 -1.98
C ILE A 52 8.68 -9.91 -2.97
N ALA A 53 9.94 -10.21 -2.59
CA ALA A 53 10.87 -10.98 -3.39
C ALA A 53 10.32 -12.37 -3.71
N ILE A 54 9.74 -13.07 -2.74
CA ILE A 54 9.10 -14.36 -2.93
C ILE A 54 7.95 -14.27 -3.95
N LEU A 55 7.06 -13.28 -3.81
CA LEU A 55 5.98 -13.05 -4.77
C LEU A 55 6.52 -12.80 -6.18
N HIS A 56 7.52 -11.93 -6.30
CA HIS A 56 8.15 -11.59 -7.57
C HIS A 56 8.82 -12.82 -8.23
N HIS A 57 9.60 -13.59 -7.48
CA HIS A 57 10.25 -14.81 -7.98
C HIS A 57 9.25 -15.92 -8.35
N PHE A 58 8.06 -15.94 -7.76
CA PHE A 58 6.97 -16.83 -8.19
C PHE A 58 6.21 -16.32 -9.43
N GLY A 59 6.65 -15.20 -9.99
CA GLY A 59 6.12 -14.64 -11.23
C GLY A 59 4.90 -13.75 -11.04
N VAL A 60 4.65 -13.27 -9.81
CA VAL A 60 3.67 -12.19 -9.58
C VAL A 60 4.27 -10.88 -10.05
N ARG A 61 3.51 -10.07 -10.79
CA ARG A 61 3.88 -8.73 -11.21
C ARG A 61 3.62 -7.75 -10.07
N VAL A 62 4.64 -7.38 -9.33
CA VAL A 62 4.48 -6.53 -8.15
C VAL A 62 4.79 -5.07 -8.48
N VAL A 63 3.92 -4.16 -8.03
CA VAL A 63 4.18 -2.72 -7.94
C VAL A 63 4.20 -2.35 -6.46
N LEU A 64 5.32 -1.84 -5.97
CA LEU A 64 5.42 -1.37 -4.59
C LEU A 64 5.20 0.14 -4.54
N VAL A 65 4.18 0.59 -3.80
CA VAL A 65 3.94 2.02 -3.51
C VAL A 65 4.33 2.28 -2.06
N HIS A 66 5.26 3.22 -1.83
CA HIS A 66 5.69 3.52 -0.47
C HIS A 66 5.23 4.89 0.02
N GLY A 67 5.06 5.03 1.32
CA GLY A 67 4.91 6.32 2.00
C GLY A 67 6.19 6.70 2.75
N GLY A 68 6.12 7.76 3.58
CA GLY A 68 7.32 8.25 4.30
C GLY A 68 7.01 9.28 5.38
N GLY A 69 5.80 9.26 5.96
CA GLY A 69 5.34 10.27 6.93
C GLY A 69 6.31 10.52 8.10
N PRO A 70 6.75 9.49 8.85
CA PRO A 70 7.72 9.65 9.93
C PRO A 70 9.05 10.26 9.47
N GLN A 71 9.61 9.75 8.37
CA GLN A 71 10.89 10.23 7.82
C GLN A 71 10.80 11.66 7.30
N LEU A 72 9.63 12.04 6.75
CA LEU A 72 9.35 13.43 6.37
C LEU A 72 9.38 14.36 7.58
N THR A 73 8.76 13.93 8.71
CA THR A 73 8.77 14.70 9.94
C THR A 73 10.19 14.86 10.49
N GLU A 74 10.93 13.76 10.59
CA GLU A 74 12.30 13.72 11.09
C GLU A 74 13.23 14.65 10.27
N LEU A 75 13.20 14.55 8.93
CA LEU A 75 14.07 15.41 8.10
C LEU A 75 13.61 16.87 8.13
N ALA A 76 12.30 17.14 8.14
CA ALA A 76 11.76 18.49 8.26
C ALA A 76 12.23 19.16 9.56
N GLU A 77 12.15 18.46 10.70
CA GLU A 77 12.65 18.93 12.00
C GLU A 77 14.16 19.21 11.96
N ALA A 78 14.95 18.28 11.40
CA ALA A 78 16.40 18.46 11.26
C ALA A 78 16.79 19.67 10.39
N LEU A 79 15.96 20.03 9.41
CA LEU A 79 16.16 21.20 8.53
C LEU A 79 15.46 22.46 9.04
N GLY A 80 14.84 22.44 10.22
CA GLY A 80 14.09 23.57 10.77
C GLY A 80 12.87 23.96 9.94
N VAL A 81 12.21 22.97 9.29
CA VAL A 81 10.96 23.16 8.54
C VAL A 81 9.79 22.75 9.43
N PRO A 82 8.90 23.69 9.80
CA PRO A 82 7.75 23.37 10.69
C PRO A 82 6.81 22.34 10.04
N THR A 83 6.44 21.31 10.80
CA THR A 83 5.43 20.35 10.39
C THR A 83 4.07 20.76 10.98
N ARG A 84 3.06 21.01 10.12
CA ARG A 84 1.67 21.21 10.51
C ARG A 84 0.81 20.05 9.99
N LEU A 85 0.04 19.44 10.89
CA LEU A 85 -0.94 18.40 10.56
C LEU A 85 -2.34 18.90 10.92
N VAL A 86 -3.29 18.69 10.02
CA VAL A 86 -4.71 18.93 10.25
C VAL A 86 -5.46 17.66 9.85
N ASP A 87 -6.20 17.06 10.78
CA ASP A 87 -6.85 15.75 10.61
C ASP A 87 -5.93 14.68 10.02
N GLY A 88 -4.70 14.59 10.52
CA GLY A 88 -3.69 13.64 10.07
C GLY A 88 -3.11 13.93 8.67
N ARG A 89 -3.51 15.04 8.05
CA ARG A 89 -3.00 15.48 6.73
C ARG A 89 -1.98 16.59 6.90
N ARG A 90 -0.85 16.49 6.21
CA ARG A 90 0.22 17.48 6.26
C ARG A 90 -0.15 18.70 5.42
N ILE A 91 -0.04 19.91 6.02
CA ILE A 91 0.03 21.14 5.23
C ILE A 91 1.44 21.20 4.63
N THR A 92 1.51 21.35 3.33
CA THR A 92 2.75 21.24 2.55
C THR A 92 3.04 22.58 1.88
N ASP A 93 3.88 23.41 2.50
CA ASP A 93 4.39 24.64 1.89
C ASP A 93 5.56 24.34 0.93
N GLN A 94 6.18 25.39 0.35
CA GLN A 94 7.29 25.23 -0.60
C GLN A 94 8.48 24.47 0.00
N ARG A 95 8.88 24.78 1.24
CA ARG A 95 10.00 24.08 1.88
C ARG A 95 9.64 22.64 2.22
N SER A 96 8.39 22.41 2.59
CA SER A 96 7.88 21.08 2.90
C SER A 96 7.78 20.18 1.67
N ILE A 97 7.45 20.71 0.46
CA ILE A 97 7.42 19.90 -0.76
C ILE A 97 8.84 19.51 -1.20
N ASP A 98 9.84 20.40 -1.02
CA ASP A 98 11.24 20.09 -1.29
C ASP A 98 11.75 18.95 -0.39
N VAL A 99 11.45 19.03 0.93
CA VAL A 99 11.76 17.94 1.88
C VAL A 99 11.02 16.64 1.49
N THR A 100 9.78 16.76 1.03
CA THR A 100 8.99 15.60 0.56
C THR A 100 9.70 14.92 -0.62
N ALA A 101 10.18 15.67 -1.60
CA ALA A 101 10.92 15.11 -2.71
C ALA A 101 12.24 14.43 -2.27
N MET A 102 13.01 15.07 -1.38
CA MET A 102 14.25 14.51 -0.84
C MET A 102 14.02 13.18 -0.12
N VAL A 103 12.97 13.10 0.72
CA VAL A 103 12.68 11.91 1.52
C VAL A 103 12.09 10.80 0.66
N LEU A 104 11.05 11.11 -0.11
CA LEU A 104 10.34 10.06 -0.84
C LEU A 104 11.18 9.51 -1.99
N ASN A 105 11.66 10.37 -2.89
CA ASN A 105 12.41 9.93 -4.07
C ASN A 105 13.87 9.61 -3.74
N GLY A 106 14.52 10.42 -2.91
CA GLY A 106 15.92 10.23 -2.57
C GLY A 106 16.15 9.16 -1.50
N LEU A 107 15.60 9.37 -0.30
CA LEU A 107 15.97 8.55 0.85
C LEU A 107 15.27 7.17 0.83
N ILE A 108 13.93 7.13 0.83
CA ILE A 108 13.19 5.87 1.00
C ILE A 108 13.28 5.04 -0.26
N ASN A 109 12.98 5.63 -1.41
CA ASN A 109 12.98 4.90 -2.69
C ASN A 109 14.35 4.24 -2.93
N THR A 110 15.45 5.00 -2.79
CA THR A 110 16.81 4.49 -2.98
C THR A 110 17.18 3.38 -1.98
N ARG A 111 16.77 3.49 -0.71
CA ARG A 111 17.00 2.44 0.29
C ARG A 111 16.26 1.14 -0.04
N VAL A 112 15.01 1.26 -0.49
CA VAL A 112 14.23 0.11 -0.94
C VAL A 112 14.88 -0.57 -2.14
N LEU A 113 15.35 0.20 -3.13
CA LEU A 113 16.06 -0.34 -4.30
C LEU A 113 17.36 -1.06 -3.90
N GLY A 114 18.09 -0.53 -2.91
CA GLY A 114 19.27 -1.22 -2.37
C GLY A 114 18.94 -2.59 -1.78
N MET A 115 17.83 -2.71 -1.05
CA MET A 115 17.35 -4.00 -0.50
C MET A 115 16.85 -4.93 -1.61
N CYS A 116 16.15 -4.41 -2.62
CA CYS A 116 15.73 -5.20 -3.78
C CYS A 116 16.93 -5.83 -4.49
N ARG A 117 18.02 -5.07 -4.66
CA ARG A 117 19.27 -5.56 -5.25
C ARG A 117 19.90 -6.69 -4.42
N ASP A 118 19.93 -6.55 -3.10
CA ASP A 118 20.44 -7.60 -2.18
C ASP A 118 19.63 -8.91 -2.30
N LEU A 119 18.34 -8.79 -2.60
CA LEU A 119 17.40 -9.92 -2.75
C LEU A 119 17.22 -10.38 -4.21
N ASN A 120 18.06 -9.92 -5.14
CA ASN A 120 18.02 -10.25 -6.56
C ASN A 120 16.68 -9.89 -7.24
N ILE A 121 16.07 -8.78 -6.83
CA ILE A 121 14.92 -8.19 -7.51
C ILE A 121 15.42 -7.08 -8.44
N GLU A 122 15.14 -7.18 -9.73
CA GLU A 122 15.37 -6.10 -10.68
C GLU A 122 14.28 -5.04 -10.51
N ALA A 123 14.55 -4.03 -9.69
CA ALA A 123 13.59 -2.97 -9.34
C ALA A 123 14.00 -1.62 -9.92
N VAL A 124 12.99 -0.82 -10.28
CA VAL A 124 13.15 0.55 -10.79
C VAL A 124 12.36 1.52 -9.92
N GLY A 125 13.05 2.52 -9.37
CA GLY A 125 12.44 3.58 -8.58
C GLY A 125 11.90 4.69 -9.47
N ILE A 126 10.63 5.01 -9.29
CA ILE A 126 9.92 6.09 -9.99
C ILE A 126 8.98 6.82 -9.02
N SER A 127 8.46 7.96 -9.47
CA SER A 127 7.41 8.71 -8.78
C SER A 127 6.19 8.88 -9.68
N GLY A 128 5.13 9.46 -9.15
CA GLY A 128 3.98 9.84 -9.97
C GLY A 128 4.31 10.88 -11.05
N VAL A 129 5.42 11.62 -10.89
CA VAL A 129 5.90 12.61 -11.89
C VAL A 129 6.45 11.92 -13.14
N ASP A 130 7.12 10.75 -12.95
CA ASP A 130 7.86 10.09 -14.03
C ASP A 130 6.93 9.63 -15.15
N ALA A 131 7.23 10.05 -16.36
CA ALA A 131 6.44 9.79 -17.55
C ALA A 131 4.94 10.19 -17.44
N GLY A 132 4.60 11.11 -16.52
CA GLY A 132 3.21 11.51 -16.28
C GLY A 132 2.35 10.37 -15.71
N LEU A 133 2.97 9.45 -14.92
CA LEU A 133 2.31 8.28 -14.35
C LEU A 133 1.06 8.65 -13.55
N VAL A 134 1.13 9.68 -12.70
CA VAL A 134 -0.01 10.19 -11.93
C VAL A 134 -0.20 11.65 -12.30
N ARG A 135 -1.26 11.96 -13.03
CA ARG A 135 -1.67 13.35 -13.30
C ARG A 135 -2.54 13.82 -12.16
N ALA A 136 -2.27 15.02 -11.67
CA ALA A 136 -2.93 15.55 -10.50
C ALA A 136 -3.10 17.06 -10.62
N HIS A 137 -4.02 17.61 -9.85
CA HIS A 137 -4.17 19.04 -9.64
C HIS A 137 -3.99 19.42 -8.17
N LYS A 138 -3.64 20.67 -7.90
CA LYS A 138 -3.58 21.18 -6.53
C LYS A 138 -4.95 21.07 -5.88
N ARG A 139 -5.00 20.48 -4.66
CA ARG A 139 -6.24 20.40 -3.88
C ARG A 139 -6.79 21.79 -3.59
N ALA A 140 -8.08 21.99 -3.87
CA ALA A 140 -8.78 23.19 -3.45
C ALA A 140 -8.85 23.26 -1.91
N PRO A 141 -8.85 24.47 -1.32
CA PRO A 141 -9.09 24.64 0.11
C PRO A 141 -10.41 23.99 0.53
N VAL A 142 -10.41 23.28 1.67
CA VAL A 142 -11.58 22.54 2.15
C VAL A 142 -11.99 22.98 3.57
N ARG A 143 -13.30 22.91 3.86
CA ARG A 143 -13.82 23.02 5.23
C ARG A 143 -13.91 21.63 5.83
N LEU A 144 -13.33 21.41 7.00
CA LEU A 144 -13.40 20.11 7.70
C LEU A 144 -14.68 19.96 8.53
N THR A 145 -15.25 21.08 8.98
CA THR A 145 -16.55 21.15 9.65
C THR A 145 -17.40 22.23 8.99
N ALA A 146 -18.73 22.19 9.14
CA ALA A 146 -19.65 23.15 8.54
C ALA A 146 -19.32 24.59 8.91
N ASP A 147 -18.92 24.84 10.17
CA ASP A 147 -18.56 26.14 10.72
C ASP A 147 -17.05 26.38 10.78
N GLY A 148 -16.23 25.45 10.25
CA GLY A 148 -14.79 25.53 10.28
C GLY A 148 -14.19 26.52 9.27
N GLU A 149 -12.95 26.96 9.55
CA GLU A 149 -12.18 27.75 8.61
C GLU A 149 -11.86 26.96 7.35
N LEU A 150 -11.67 27.68 6.24
CA LEU A 150 -11.20 27.13 4.99
C LEU A 150 -9.70 26.84 5.11
N ILE A 151 -9.30 25.59 4.92
CA ILE A 151 -7.91 25.14 5.06
C ILE A 151 -7.31 24.92 3.68
N ASP A 152 -6.27 25.69 3.33
CA ASP A 152 -5.40 25.40 2.19
C ASP A 152 -4.28 24.46 2.65
N PHE A 153 -4.21 23.27 2.08
CA PHE A 153 -3.17 22.30 2.36
C PHE A 153 -1.87 22.56 1.60
N GLY A 154 -1.79 23.64 0.80
CA GLY A 154 -0.61 24.01 0.02
C GLY A 154 -0.37 23.09 -1.17
N PHE A 155 0.86 22.55 -1.29
CA PHE A 155 1.27 21.66 -2.38
C PHE A 155 0.80 20.20 -2.14
N VAL A 156 -0.48 20.03 -1.88
CA VAL A 156 -1.15 18.74 -1.79
C VAL A 156 -2.01 18.55 -3.04
N GLY A 157 -1.93 17.36 -3.64
CA GLY A 157 -2.64 17.04 -4.89
C GLY A 157 -3.82 16.10 -4.69
N ASP A 158 -4.77 16.22 -5.63
CA ASP A 158 -5.80 15.22 -5.91
C ASP A 158 -5.54 14.60 -7.29
N ILE A 159 -5.74 13.30 -7.41
CA ILE A 159 -5.44 12.55 -8.64
C ILE A 159 -6.55 12.77 -9.66
N ASP A 160 -6.18 13.14 -10.89
CA ASP A 160 -7.09 13.22 -12.04
C ASP A 160 -7.10 11.88 -12.78
N THR A 161 -5.93 11.40 -13.19
CA THR A 161 -5.78 10.16 -13.95
C THR A 161 -4.45 9.46 -13.66
N VAL A 162 -4.39 8.16 -13.94
CA VAL A 162 -3.16 7.36 -13.89
C VAL A 162 -2.90 6.79 -15.28
N ASP A 163 -1.74 7.14 -15.86
CA ASP A 163 -1.25 6.54 -17.10
C ASP A 163 -0.32 5.37 -16.80
N THR A 164 -0.84 4.16 -16.95
CA THR A 164 -0.11 2.93 -16.62
C THR A 164 0.95 2.52 -17.64
N THR A 165 1.18 3.29 -18.70
CA THR A 165 2.07 2.92 -19.81
C THR A 165 3.48 2.58 -19.33
N VAL A 166 4.07 3.42 -18.47
CA VAL A 166 5.42 3.18 -17.91
C VAL A 166 5.44 1.94 -17.02
N LEU A 167 4.42 1.76 -16.15
CA LEU A 167 4.33 0.59 -15.27
C LEU A 167 4.22 -0.70 -16.08
N ARG A 168 3.37 -0.74 -17.11
CA ARG A 168 3.23 -1.91 -17.98
C ARG A 168 4.54 -2.25 -18.67
N LYS A 169 5.26 -1.26 -19.23
CA LYS A 169 6.57 -1.46 -19.85
C LYS A 169 7.58 -2.06 -18.87
N LEU A 170 7.64 -1.59 -17.63
CA LEU A 170 8.52 -2.14 -16.61
C LEU A 170 8.12 -3.59 -16.26
N LEU A 171 6.86 -3.82 -15.94
CA LEU A 171 6.35 -5.15 -15.56
C LEU A 171 6.47 -6.17 -16.68
N ASP A 172 6.27 -5.78 -17.95
CA ASP A 172 6.39 -6.68 -19.10
C ASP A 172 7.85 -7.08 -19.39
N ASN A 173 8.82 -6.28 -18.92
CA ASN A 173 10.24 -6.59 -18.95
C ASN A 173 10.76 -7.24 -17.66
N GLY A 174 9.88 -7.67 -16.75
CA GLY A 174 10.28 -8.33 -15.51
C GLY A 174 10.79 -7.40 -14.41
N LEU A 175 10.75 -6.08 -14.64
CA LEU A 175 11.20 -5.09 -13.67
C LEU A 175 10.08 -4.77 -12.66
N MET A 176 10.44 -4.65 -11.38
CA MET A 176 9.52 -4.27 -10.31
C MET A 176 9.51 -2.76 -10.07
N PRO A 177 8.42 -2.03 -10.36
CA PRO A 177 8.32 -0.61 -10.04
C PRO A 177 8.23 -0.37 -8.53
N VAL A 178 9.05 0.55 -8.00
CA VAL A 178 8.98 1.10 -6.66
C VAL A 178 8.55 2.56 -6.77
N VAL A 179 7.30 2.86 -6.40
CA VAL A 179 6.65 4.13 -6.70
C VAL A 179 6.56 4.99 -5.44
N SER A 180 7.07 6.21 -5.51
CA SER A 180 6.81 7.25 -4.50
C SER A 180 5.54 8.03 -4.85
N PRO A 181 4.77 8.49 -3.85
CA PRO A 181 3.50 9.18 -4.08
C PRO A 181 3.64 10.69 -4.40
N LEU A 182 4.82 11.12 -4.81
CA LEU A 182 5.03 12.48 -5.31
C LEU A 182 4.52 12.57 -6.75
N SER A 183 3.75 13.61 -7.06
CA SER A 183 3.26 13.87 -8.41
C SER A 183 3.48 15.33 -8.81
N ALA A 184 2.96 15.74 -9.97
CA ALA A 184 2.95 17.13 -10.42
C ALA A 184 1.65 17.45 -11.15
N ASP A 185 1.31 18.75 -11.17
CA ASP A 185 0.26 19.26 -12.05
C ASP A 185 0.77 19.46 -13.49
N GLU A 186 -0.11 19.92 -14.39
CA GLU A 186 0.24 20.17 -15.79
C GLU A 186 1.33 21.22 -15.99
N SER A 187 1.51 22.12 -15.02
CA SER A 187 2.58 23.14 -15.05
C SER A 187 3.94 22.61 -14.55
N GLY A 188 3.99 21.38 -14.04
CA GLY A 188 5.16 20.79 -13.42
C GLY A 188 5.32 21.15 -11.93
N THR A 189 4.32 21.78 -11.32
CA THR A 189 4.32 22.07 -9.87
C THR A 189 4.20 20.74 -9.10
N LEU A 190 5.18 20.45 -8.22
CA LEU A 190 5.17 19.23 -7.43
C LEU A 190 4.02 19.20 -6.41
N LEU A 191 3.42 18.04 -6.27
CA LEU A 191 2.28 17.80 -5.37
C LEU A 191 2.51 16.55 -4.52
N ASN A 192 2.32 16.71 -3.20
CA ASN A 192 2.34 15.61 -2.25
C ASN A 192 0.96 14.93 -2.23
N ILE A 193 0.91 13.64 -2.51
CA ILE A 193 -0.33 12.86 -2.52
C ILE A 193 -0.24 11.73 -1.48
N ASN A 194 -1.38 11.38 -0.91
CA ASN A 194 -1.43 10.26 0.03
C ASN A 194 -1.10 8.94 -0.68
N ALA A 195 -0.16 8.17 -0.10
CA ALA A 195 0.31 6.92 -0.69
C ALA A 195 -0.79 5.82 -0.79
N ASP A 196 -1.78 5.79 0.10
CA ASP A 196 -2.92 4.87 -0.01
C ASP A 196 -3.77 5.24 -1.23
N THR A 197 -3.97 6.54 -1.48
CA THR A 197 -4.70 7.06 -2.65
C THR A 197 -3.97 6.72 -3.94
N VAL A 198 -2.65 6.93 -3.99
CA VAL A 198 -1.83 6.58 -5.18
C VAL A 198 -1.87 5.09 -5.44
N ALA A 199 -1.72 4.25 -4.41
CA ALA A 199 -1.76 2.80 -4.56
C ALA A 199 -3.13 2.30 -5.04
N ALA A 200 -4.23 2.87 -4.52
CA ALA A 200 -5.58 2.56 -4.96
C ALA A 200 -5.81 2.95 -6.43
N ALA A 201 -5.39 4.14 -6.84
CA ALA A 201 -5.52 4.62 -8.21
C ALA A 201 -4.68 3.79 -9.20
N ILE A 202 -3.43 3.45 -8.85
CA ILE A 202 -2.58 2.55 -9.64
C ILE A 202 -3.20 1.17 -9.73
N GLY A 203 -3.69 0.62 -8.62
CA GLY A 203 -4.35 -0.68 -8.58
C GLY A 203 -5.58 -0.74 -9.48
N ALA A 204 -6.42 0.28 -9.43
CA ALA A 204 -7.59 0.42 -10.30
C ALA A 204 -7.19 0.53 -11.78
N ALA A 205 -6.24 1.40 -12.13
CA ALA A 205 -5.80 1.61 -13.51
C ALA A 205 -5.09 0.39 -14.12
N LEU A 206 -4.38 -0.41 -13.31
CA LEU A 206 -3.77 -1.68 -13.74
C LEU A 206 -4.75 -2.86 -13.72
N GLN A 207 -5.98 -2.70 -13.19
CA GLN A 207 -6.92 -3.78 -12.91
C GLN A 207 -6.25 -4.89 -12.09
N ALA A 208 -5.61 -4.48 -11.00
CA ALA A 208 -4.82 -5.36 -10.16
C ALA A 208 -5.67 -6.49 -9.57
N GLU A 209 -5.12 -7.70 -9.52
CA GLU A 209 -5.75 -8.84 -8.86
C GLU A 209 -5.89 -8.61 -7.36
N LYS A 210 -4.84 -8.00 -6.75
CA LYS A 210 -4.82 -7.65 -5.33
C LYS A 210 -4.20 -6.27 -5.11
N LEU A 211 -4.78 -5.52 -4.16
CA LEU A 211 -4.14 -4.39 -3.48
C LEU A 211 -3.88 -4.80 -2.03
N ILE A 212 -2.62 -4.77 -1.60
CA ILE A 212 -2.23 -5.15 -0.24
C ILE A 212 -1.74 -3.89 0.48
N LEU A 213 -2.45 -3.49 1.53
CA LEU A 213 -2.14 -2.32 2.35
C LEU A 213 -1.45 -2.77 3.65
N CYS A 214 -0.13 -2.59 3.72
CA CYS A 214 0.65 -2.92 4.92
C CYS A 214 0.54 -1.79 5.95
N THR A 215 0.11 -2.14 7.17
CA THR A 215 -0.19 -1.21 8.26
C THR A 215 0.47 -1.65 9.57
N GLY A 216 0.48 -0.79 10.60
CA GLY A 216 0.91 -1.18 11.94
C GLY A 216 -0.15 -1.98 12.72
N ALA A 217 -1.42 -1.92 12.28
CA ALA A 217 -2.50 -2.71 12.87
C ALA A 217 -2.59 -4.08 12.20
N PRO A 218 -3.15 -5.11 12.88
CA PRO A 218 -3.30 -6.45 12.31
C PRO A 218 -4.24 -6.49 11.11
N GLY A 219 -5.17 -5.54 11.00
CA GLY A 219 -6.18 -5.42 9.97
C GLY A 219 -7.22 -4.39 10.38
N ILE A 220 -8.46 -4.55 9.92
CA ILE A 220 -9.60 -3.77 10.40
C ILE A 220 -10.14 -4.44 11.67
N LEU A 221 -10.23 -3.67 12.75
CA LEU A 221 -10.74 -4.17 14.02
C LEU A 221 -12.25 -3.90 14.15
N GLY A 222 -12.96 -4.84 14.73
CA GLY A 222 -14.36 -4.68 15.09
C GLY A 222 -14.58 -3.72 16.27
N SER A 223 -13.56 -3.57 17.12
CA SER A 223 -13.48 -2.57 18.20
C SER A 223 -12.07 -2.03 18.25
N ILE A 224 -11.92 -0.71 18.31
CA ILE A 224 -10.61 -0.04 18.32
C ILE A 224 -9.77 -0.47 19.53
N ASP A 225 -10.43 -0.74 20.65
CA ASP A 225 -9.80 -1.07 21.92
C ASP A 225 -9.54 -2.56 22.13
N ASP A 226 -10.01 -3.45 21.24
CA ASP A 226 -9.76 -4.89 21.31
C ASP A 226 -9.00 -5.40 20.08
N PRO A 227 -7.68 -5.65 20.22
CA PRO A 227 -6.87 -6.22 19.13
C PRO A 227 -7.33 -7.61 18.66
N ARG A 228 -8.12 -8.34 19.46
CA ARG A 228 -8.66 -9.66 19.12
C ARG A 228 -9.93 -9.57 18.28
N SER A 229 -10.47 -8.37 18.09
CA SER A 229 -11.67 -8.13 17.28
C SER A 229 -11.34 -7.98 15.78
N LEU A 230 -10.27 -8.64 15.30
CA LEU A 230 -9.89 -8.63 13.89
C LEU A 230 -11.06 -9.13 13.03
N ILE A 231 -11.43 -8.31 12.06
CA ILE A 231 -12.40 -8.68 11.02
C ILE A 231 -11.61 -9.32 9.89
N SER A 232 -11.62 -10.66 9.81
CA SER A 232 -10.88 -11.37 8.77
C SER A 232 -11.41 -11.07 7.37
N TYR A 233 -12.70 -10.70 7.27
CA TYR A 233 -13.37 -10.59 5.99
C TYR A 233 -14.55 -9.60 6.03
N THR A 234 -14.66 -8.73 5.01
CA THR A 234 -15.79 -7.79 4.88
C THR A 234 -15.97 -7.34 3.41
N ASP A 235 -17.04 -6.62 3.13
CA ASP A 235 -17.30 -5.97 1.84
C ASP A 235 -17.47 -4.45 1.99
N LEU A 236 -17.77 -3.78 0.87
CA LEU A 236 -17.99 -2.34 0.86
C LEU A 236 -19.16 -1.91 1.78
N ASN A 237 -20.21 -2.75 1.91
CA ASN A 237 -21.32 -2.46 2.78
C ASN A 237 -20.93 -2.61 4.25
N GLY A 238 -20.17 -3.65 4.59
CA GLY A 238 -19.60 -3.84 5.94
C GLY A 238 -18.65 -2.71 6.32
N LEU A 239 -17.77 -2.30 5.40
CA LEU A 239 -16.87 -1.17 5.62
C LEU A 239 -17.62 0.15 5.86
N LYS A 240 -18.70 0.38 5.10
CA LYS A 240 -19.58 1.55 5.28
C LYS A 240 -20.25 1.53 6.65
N ARG A 241 -20.81 0.38 7.08
CA ARG A 241 -21.44 0.23 8.43
C ARG A 241 -20.42 0.53 9.54
N LEU A 242 -19.22 -0.05 9.47
CA LEU A 242 -18.17 0.20 10.47
C LEU A 242 -17.82 1.68 10.59
N ARG A 243 -17.82 2.40 9.46
CA ARG A 243 -17.59 3.86 9.44
C ARG A 243 -18.75 4.64 10.09
N GLU A 244 -20.00 4.30 9.74
CA GLU A 244 -21.21 4.95 10.27
C GLU A 244 -21.38 4.70 11.77
N GLU A 245 -20.95 3.54 12.26
CA GLU A 245 -20.93 3.18 13.68
C GLU A 245 -19.74 3.78 14.45
N GLY A 246 -18.86 4.56 13.80
CA GLY A 246 -17.68 5.16 14.42
C GLY A 246 -16.61 4.15 14.85
N ARG A 247 -16.63 2.92 14.31
CA ARG A 247 -15.72 1.82 14.66
C ARG A 247 -14.42 1.84 13.84
N ILE A 248 -14.31 2.76 12.88
CA ILE A 248 -13.09 2.98 12.12
C ILE A 248 -12.31 4.12 12.78
N ALA A 249 -11.09 3.85 13.26
CA ALA A 249 -10.22 4.88 13.82
C ALA A 249 -9.96 6.02 12.83
N ALA A 250 -9.84 7.25 13.32
CA ALA A 250 -9.64 8.44 12.48
C ALA A 250 -8.50 8.28 11.48
N GLY A 251 -7.36 7.69 11.89
CA GLY A 251 -6.22 7.40 11.02
C GLY A 251 -6.49 6.36 9.92
N MET A 252 -7.56 5.57 10.06
CA MET A 252 -7.99 4.58 9.05
C MET A 252 -9.00 5.15 8.04
N LEU A 253 -9.62 6.31 8.28
CA LEU A 253 -10.62 6.90 7.38
C LEU A 253 -10.07 7.14 5.95
N PRO A 254 -8.88 7.74 5.77
CA PRO A 254 -8.30 7.88 4.44
C PRO A 254 -8.03 6.54 3.74
N LYS A 255 -7.64 5.53 4.53
CA LYS A 255 -7.39 4.17 4.04
C LYS A 255 -8.70 3.48 3.63
N ALA A 256 -9.76 3.60 4.42
CA ALA A 256 -11.08 3.08 4.06
C ALA A 256 -11.58 3.69 2.74
N LYS A 257 -11.39 5.00 2.54
CA LYS A 257 -11.71 5.66 1.27
C LYS A 257 -10.88 5.09 0.11
N ALA A 258 -9.57 4.89 0.29
CA ALA A 258 -8.70 4.30 -0.73
C ALA A 258 -9.13 2.86 -1.08
N ILE A 259 -9.56 2.06 -0.09
CA ILE A 259 -10.11 0.72 -0.30
C ILE A 259 -11.39 0.78 -1.16
N GLU A 260 -12.33 1.65 -0.80
CA GLU A 260 -13.56 1.86 -1.56
C GLU A 260 -13.26 2.25 -3.02
N ASP A 261 -12.34 3.20 -3.23
CA ASP A 261 -11.97 3.68 -4.55
C ASP A 261 -11.29 2.58 -5.39
N ALA A 262 -10.39 1.79 -4.77
CA ALA A 262 -9.73 0.67 -5.44
C ALA A 262 -10.73 -0.37 -5.92
N ILE A 263 -11.64 -0.81 -5.05
CA ILE A 263 -12.64 -1.84 -5.39
C ILE A 263 -13.61 -1.33 -6.46
N ARG A 264 -14.12 -0.10 -6.33
CA ARG A 264 -14.99 0.52 -7.33
C ARG A 264 -14.28 0.74 -8.66
N GLY A 265 -12.96 0.96 -8.62
CA GLY A 265 -12.10 1.05 -9.79
C GLY A 265 -11.74 -0.30 -10.44
N GLY A 266 -12.19 -1.44 -9.89
CA GLY A 266 -12.04 -2.76 -10.48
C GLY A 266 -10.95 -3.64 -9.86
N VAL A 267 -10.30 -3.22 -8.77
CA VAL A 267 -9.45 -4.12 -7.97
C VAL A 267 -10.33 -5.20 -7.35
N ARG A 268 -9.99 -6.46 -7.61
CA ARG A 268 -10.85 -7.59 -7.18
C ARG A 268 -10.84 -7.80 -5.67
N ARG A 269 -9.68 -7.68 -5.04
CA ARG A 269 -9.46 -7.94 -3.61
C ARG A 269 -8.53 -6.90 -3.03
N VAL A 270 -8.92 -6.32 -1.90
CA VAL A 270 -8.04 -5.47 -1.11
C VAL A 270 -7.77 -6.16 0.22
N HIS A 271 -6.50 -6.20 0.60
CA HIS A 271 -6.06 -6.79 1.86
C HIS A 271 -5.45 -5.72 2.76
N VAL A 272 -5.78 -5.75 4.04
CA VAL A 272 -5.11 -4.94 5.05
C VAL A 272 -4.35 -5.88 5.97
N VAL A 273 -3.02 -5.80 5.96
CA VAL A 273 -2.13 -6.72 6.70
C VAL A 273 -1.18 -5.95 7.60
N SER A 274 -0.71 -6.59 8.67
CA SER A 274 0.31 -6.00 9.52
C SER A 274 1.71 -6.18 8.94
N TYR A 275 2.49 -5.10 8.87
CA TYR A 275 3.92 -5.21 8.60
C TYR A 275 4.75 -5.68 9.81
N GLN A 276 4.15 -5.72 11.00
CA GLN A 276 4.79 -6.26 12.20
C GLN A 276 4.81 -7.80 12.19
N SER A 277 3.96 -8.42 11.37
CA SER A 277 4.03 -9.86 11.12
C SER A 277 5.11 -10.16 10.08
N ALA A 278 6.10 -10.96 10.46
CA ALA A 278 7.19 -11.36 9.57
C ALA A 278 6.72 -12.09 8.30
N GLU A 279 5.51 -12.66 8.33
CA GLU A 279 4.93 -13.46 7.24
C GLU A 279 3.54 -12.96 6.83
N GLY A 280 3.20 -11.69 7.17
CA GLY A 280 1.85 -11.16 7.00
C GLY A 280 1.36 -11.20 5.55
N ILE A 281 2.18 -10.81 4.58
CA ILE A 281 1.80 -10.83 3.15
C ILE A 281 1.70 -12.27 2.64
N LEU A 282 2.69 -13.11 2.94
CA LEU A 282 2.70 -14.49 2.42
C LEU A 282 1.60 -15.34 3.03
N GLY A 283 1.34 -15.18 4.33
CA GLY A 283 0.21 -15.83 5.00
C GLY A 283 -1.12 -15.42 4.40
N GLU A 284 -1.30 -14.12 4.12
CA GLU A 284 -2.52 -13.59 3.48
C GLU A 284 -2.70 -14.06 2.03
N VAL A 285 -1.61 -14.30 1.31
CA VAL A 285 -1.67 -14.67 -0.11
C VAL A 285 -1.74 -16.18 -0.33
N PHE A 286 -1.05 -16.97 0.50
CA PHE A 286 -0.83 -18.40 0.27
C PHE A 286 -1.56 -19.32 1.26
N THR A 287 -2.42 -18.77 2.11
CA THR A 287 -3.27 -19.56 3.00
C THR A 287 -4.74 -19.16 2.89
N ASN A 288 -5.63 -20.06 3.26
CA ASN A 288 -7.07 -19.79 3.28
C ASN A 288 -7.47 -18.95 4.51
N GLU A 289 -6.76 -19.11 5.61
CA GLU A 289 -7.08 -18.43 6.87
C GLU A 289 -6.71 -16.95 6.85
N GLY A 290 -5.71 -16.58 6.02
CA GLY A 290 -5.20 -15.21 5.97
C GLY A 290 -4.52 -14.78 7.28
N THR A 291 -4.07 -13.54 7.33
CA THR A 291 -3.41 -12.93 8.50
C THR A 291 -3.96 -11.55 8.83
N GLY A 292 -4.82 -11.02 7.98
CA GLY A 292 -5.34 -9.66 8.01
C GLY A 292 -6.82 -9.58 7.74
N THR A 293 -7.22 -8.51 7.05
CA THR A 293 -8.60 -8.30 6.60
C THR A 293 -8.66 -8.34 5.08
N LEU A 294 -9.45 -9.26 4.52
CA LEU A 294 -9.84 -9.25 3.11
C LEU A 294 -11.08 -8.39 2.91
N ILE A 295 -11.04 -7.48 1.92
CA ILE A 295 -12.19 -6.67 1.51
C ILE A 295 -12.48 -6.92 0.02
N VAL A 296 -13.75 -7.16 -0.29
CA VAL A 296 -14.28 -7.39 -1.64
C VAL A 296 -15.44 -6.46 -1.96
N ALA A 297 -15.93 -6.48 -3.19
CA ALA A 297 -17.10 -5.67 -3.58
C ALA A 297 -18.38 -6.15 -2.88
N ASP A 298 -18.63 -7.45 -2.90
CA ASP A 298 -19.79 -8.11 -2.30
C ASP A 298 -19.41 -9.53 -1.86
N VAL A 299 -19.60 -9.82 -0.59
CA VAL A 299 -19.33 -11.14 0.00
C VAL A 299 -20.18 -12.27 -0.60
N ASN A 300 -21.39 -11.96 -1.04
CA ASN A 300 -22.30 -12.96 -1.62
C ASN A 300 -21.91 -13.35 -3.05
N ALA A 301 -21.05 -12.57 -3.70
CA ALA A 301 -20.57 -12.84 -5.05
C ALA A 301 -19.37 -13.80 -5.11
N LEU A 302 -18.87 -14.24 -3.94
CA LEU A 302 -17.72 -15.16 -3.87
C LEU A 302 -18.14 -16.58 -4.24
N THR A 303 -17.24 -17.30 -4.86
CA THR A 303 -17.39 -18.73 -5.14
C THR A 303 -17.40 -19.55 -3.85
N PRO A 304 -18.03 -20.74 -3.84
CA PRO A 304 -18.03 -21.61 -2.66
C PRO A 304 -16.62 -21.96 -2.13
N ALA A 305 -15.61 -22.03 -3.01
CA ALA A 305 -14.22 -22.26 -2.61
C ALA A 305 -13.62 -21.07 -1.88
N GLU A 306 -14.04 -19.85 -2.23
CA GLU A 306 -13.61 -18.61 -1.57
C GLU A 306 -14.36 -18.36 -0.26
N GLN A 307 -15.59 -18.89 -0.14
CA GLN A 307 -16.40 -18.82 1.09
C GLN A 307 -15.94 -19.84 2.14
N GLN A 308 -15.34 -20.97 1.73
CA GLN A 308 -14.83 -22.00 2.65
C GLN A 308 -13.54 -21.58 3.37
N SER A 309 -12.95 -20.46 3.00
CA SER A 309 -11.81 -19.85 3.70
C SER A 309 -12.23 -18.95 4.88
N THR A 310 -13.49 -18.98 5.26
CA THR A 310 -13.98 -18.25 6.45
C THR A 310 -13.98 -19.20 7.64
N PRO A 311 -13.36 -18.85 8.80
CA PRO A 311 -13.36 -19.66 10.00
C PRO A 311 -14.76 -19.86 10.58
#